data_f6ee5529595ba07e9c20530814c74b73
#
_entry.id   f6ee5529595ba07e9c20530814c74b73
#
_cell.length_a   1.000
_cell.length_b   1.000
_cell.length_c   1.000
_cell.angle_alpha   90.00
_cell.angle_beta   90.00
_cell.angle_gamma   90.00
#
_symmetry.space_group_name_H-M   'P 1'
#
loop_
_entity.id
_entity.type
_entity.pdbx_description
1 polymer ?
#
loop_
_entity_poly.entity_id
_entity_poly.type
_entity_poly.pdbx_seq_one_letter_code
_entity_poly.pdbx_strand_id
1 'polypeptide(L)'
;MNTRTQKYIAEVLGTFILVFFGCGTAMFTKANVVATSLAFGISIIVAAYTFGKISGAHLNPAVSFAMLVDGKMKTDEFIGYVISQVIGAFAATGILSILVACGALGKVWDVKKGKDITAGIGDSSFGANGFGNMNFFGALLVEIILTFIFVLVIINVTESEDEGTKKHAPIFIGIALTFVHLLGINLTGTSVNPARSLAPAIFAIGATDGSSIAQVWVFIVGPMVGAFIAALVNSILLRKKK
;
A
#
# COMPACT_ATOMS: atom_id res chain seq x y z
N MET A 1 2.58 -17.11 -22.30
CA MET A 1 1.63 -16.13 -21.70
C MET A 1 1.09 -16.71 -20.40
N ASN A 2 1.18 -15.96 -19.32
CA ASN A 2 0.60 -16.40 -18.05
C ASN A 2 -0.93 -16.36 -18.10
N THR A 3 -1.60 -17.36 -17.49
CA THR A 3 -3.05 -17.39 -17.41
C THR A 3 -3.58 -16.26 -16.50
N ARG A 4 -4.84 -15.85 -16.66
CA ARG A 4 -5.47 -14.86 -15.75
C ARG A 4 -5.40 -15.31 -14.30
N THR A 5 -5.65 -16.60 -14.04
CA THR A 5 -5.56 -17.17 -12.69
C THR A 5 -4.17 -17.00 -12.08
N GLN A 6 -3.11 -17.26 -12.85
CA GLN A 6 -1.73 -17.05 -12.37
C GLN A 6 -1.46 -15.59 -12.00
N LYS A 7 -1.93 -14.63 -12.83
CA LYS A 7 -1.81 -13.21 -12.54
C LYS A 7 -2.53 -12.83 -11.25
N TYR A 8 -3.76 -13.30 -11.07
CA TYR A 8 -4.56 -12.99 -9.88
C TYR A 8 -3.94 -13.57 -8.61
N ILE A 9 -3.45 -14.81 -8.64
CA ILE A 9 -2.73 -15.40 -7.51
C ILE A 9 -1.45 -14.61 -7.20
N ALA A 10 -0.71 -14.17 -8.22
CA ALA A 10 0.49 -13.35 -8.04
C ALA A 10 0.16 -11.99 -7.36
N GLU A 11 -0.95 -11.35 -7.74
CA GLU A 11 -1.41 -10.12 -7.10
C GLU A 11 -1.86 -10.36 -5.64
N VAL A 12 -2.54 -11.49 -5.33
CA VAL A 12 -2.88 -11.86 -3.95
C VAL A 12 -1.62 -12.02 -3.11
N LEU A 13 -0.67 -12.83 -3.56
CA LEU A 13 0.55 -13.14 -2.81
C LEU A 13 1.47 -11.92 -2.68
N GLY A 14 1.63 -11.14 -3.73
CA GLY A 14 2.43 -9.93 -3.70
C GLY A 14 1.85 -8.87 -2.78
N THR A 15 0.53 -8.64 -2.83
CA THR A 15 -0.13 -7.69 -1.91
C THR A 15 -0.11 -8.20 -0.47
N PHE A 16 -0.21 -9.52 -0.27
CA PHE A 16 0.00 -10.12 1.04
C PHE A 16 1.38 -9.77 1.60
N ILE A 17 2.45 -9.96 0.82
CA ILE A 17 3.82 -9.62 1.23
C ILE A 17 3.91 -8.14 1.59
N LEU A 18 3.41 -7.26 0.72
CA LEU A 18 3.47 -5.82 0.93
C LEU A 18 2.80 -5.40 2.24
N VAL A 19 1.57 -5.87 2.48
CA VAL A 19 0.79 -5.49 3.67
C VAL A 19 1.31 -6.18 4.93
N PHE A 20 1.66 -7.46 4.86
CA PHE A 20 2.15 -8.19 6.01
C PHE A 20 3.43 -7.59 6.58
N PHE A 21 4.44 -7.36 5.74
CA PHE A 21 5.70 -6.79 6.19
C PHE A 21 5.63 -5.28 6.43
N GLY A 22 4.97 -4.53 5.57
CA GLY A 22 4.85 -3.08 5.71
C GLY A 22 4.02 -2.68 6.94
N CYS A 23 2.78 -3.13 7.01
CA CYS A 23 1.89 -2.83 8.13
C CYS A 23 2.31 -3.56 9.42
N GLY A 24 2.84 -4.79 9.30
CA GLY A 24 3.39 -5.52 10.43
C GLY A 24 4.58 -4.79 11.06
N THR A 25 5.51 -4.28 10.25
CA THR A 25 6.62 -3.47 10.78
C THR A 25 6.10 -2.21 11.45
N ALA A 26 5.16 -1.48 10.84
CA ALA A 26 4.54 -0.32 11.47
C ALA A 26 3.94 -0.66 12.84
N MET A 27 3.23 -1.77 12.93
CA MET A 27 2.59 -2.25 14.16
C MET A 27 3.61 -2.59 15.24
N PHE A 28 4.62 -3.41 14.92
CA PHE A 28 5.59 -3.92 15.91
C PHE A 28 6.68 -2.90 16.28
N THR A 29 6.94 -1.89 15.45
CA THR A 29 7.93 -0.83 15.70
C THR A 29 7.30 0.49 16.18
N LYS A 30 6.00 0.50 16.51
CA LYS A 30 5.24 1.70 16.89
C LYS A 30 5.36 2.81 15.84
N ALA A 31 5.20 2.43 14.58
CA ALA A 31 5.31 3.31 13.41
C ALA A 31 6.67 4.04 13.30
N ASN A 32 7.77 3.36 13.65
CA ASN A 32 9.10 3.91 13.39
C ASN A 32 9.23 4.24 11.90
N VAL A 33 9.41 5.52 11.59
CA VAL A 33 9.33 6.04 10.22
C VAL A 33 10.32 5.35 9.29
N VAL A 34 11.58 5.23 9.71
CA VAL A 34 12.63 4.63 8.85
C VAL A 34 12.40 3.14 8.65
N ALA A 35 12.14 2.40 9.73
CA ALA A 35 11.91 0.95 9.65
C ALA A 35 10.68 0.64 8.80
N THR A 36 9.57 1.35 9.00
CA THR A 36 8.33 1.15 8.25
C THR A 36 8.50 1.52 6.77
N SER A 37 9.17 2.64 6.46
CA SER A 37 9.44 3.07 5.08
C SER A 37 10.28 2.03 4.33
N LEU A 38 11.34 1.53 4.96
CA LEU A 38 12.18 0.48 4.39
C LEU A 38 11.42 -0.84 4.22
N ALA A 39 10.58 -1.21 5.19
CA ALA A 39 9.79 -2.43 5.09
C ALA A 39 8.83 -2.40 3.89
N PHE A 40 8.12 -1.30 3.66
CA PHE A 40 7.28 -1.14 2.47
C PHE A 40 8.10 -1.17 1.17
N GLY A 41 9.21 -0.43 1.10
CA GLY A 41 10.05 -0.40 -0.09
C GLY A 41 10.68 -1.75 -0.42
N ILE A 42 11.23 -2.45 0.57
CA ILE A 42 11.83 -3.78 0.39
C ILE A 42 10.75 -4.81 0.02
N SER A 43 9.57 -4.74 0.64
CA SER A 43 8.46 -5.65 0.33
C SER A 43 8.06 -5.59 -1.14
N ILE A 44 7.97 -4.38 -1.73
CA ILE A 44 7.64 -4.26 -3.14
C ILE A 44 8.77 -4.73 -4.05
N ILE A 45 10.04 -4.51 -3.67
CA ILE A 45 11.19 -5.06 -4.40
C ILE A 45 11.10 -6.59 -4.46
N VAL A 46 10.91 -7.23 -3.31
CA VAL A 46 10.81 -8.69 -3.20
C VAL A 46 9.62 -9.21 -4.02
N ALA A 47 8.45 -8.62 -3.85
CA ALA A 47 7.24 -9.05 -4.57
C ALA A 47 7.37 -8.83 -6.09
N ALA A 48 7.95 -7.70 -6.53
CA ALA A 48 8.07 -7.40 -7.94
C ALA A 48 9.12 -8.28 -8.65
N TYR A 49 10.24 -8.60 -8.02
CA TYR A 49 11.19 -9.57 -8.58
C TYR A 49 10.60 -10.99 -8.62
N THR A 50 9.76 -11.35 -7.65
CA THR A 50 9.15 -12.70 -7.58
C THR A 50 8.01 -12.84 -8.59
N PHE A 51 7.10 -11.86 -8.65
CA PHE A 51 5.82 -11.98 -9.35
C PHE A 51 5.70 -11.05 -10.57
N GLY A 52 6.62 -10.10 -10.77
CA GLY A 52 6.51 -9.12 -11.84
C GLY A 52 6.44 -9.71 -13.24
N LYS A 53 7.15 -10.81 -13.50
CA LYS A 53 7.08 -11.55 -14.78
C LYS A 53 5.72 -12.23 -15.00
N ILE A 54 4.92 -12.42 -13.94
CA ILE A 54 3.62 -13.09 -14.00
C ILE A 54 2.50 -12.09 -14.18
N SER A 55 2.39 -11.09 -13.29
CA SER A 55 1.27 -10.13 -13.26
C SER A 55 1.66 -8.68 -13.54
N GLY A 56 2.96 -8.37 -13.57
CA GLY A 56 3.45 -7.00 -13.50
C GLY A 56 3.63 -6.51 -12.06
N ALA A 57 3.16 -7.27 -11.06
CA ALA A 57 3.22 -6.97 -9.63
C ALA A 57 2.72 -5.55 -9.32
N HIS A 58 1.48 -5.26 -9.68
CA HIS A 58 0.87 -3.97 -9.36
C HIS A 58 0.65 -3.81 -7.85
N LEU A 59 0.12 -4.84 -7.18
CA LEU A 59 -0.06 -4.96 -5.73
C LEU A 59 -0.85 -3.78 -5.10
N ASN A 60 -1.52 -3.01 -5.96
CA ASN A 60 -2.08 -1.71 -5.60
C ASN A 60 -3.19 -1.32 -6.59
N PRO A 61 -4.44 -1.10 -6.13
CA PRO A 61 -5.52 -0.63 -6.98
C PRO A 61 -5.23 0.68 -7.71
N ALA A 62 -4.50 1.63 -7.09
CA ALA A 62 -4.16 2.90 -7.72
C ALA A 62 -3.15 2.72 -8.87
N VAL A 63 -2.16 1.81 -8.71
CA VAL A 63 -1.24 1.44 -9.79
C VAL A 63 -2.00 0.77 -10.93
N SER A 64 -2.87 -0.20 -10.61
CA SER A 64 -3.69 -0.88 -11.61
C SER A 64 -4.61 0.09 -12.37
N PHE A 65 -5.15 1.08 -11.66
CA PHE A 65 -5.96 2.13 -12.26
C PHE A 65 -5.15 3.03 -13.21
N ALA A 66 -3.93 3.41 -12.83
CA ALA A 66 -3.06 4.15 -13.74
C ALA A 66 -2.78 3.38 -15.03
N MET A 67 -2.53 2.06 -14.94
CA MET A 67 -2.33 1.20 -16.11
C MET A 67 -3.60 1.07 -16.96
N LEU A 68 -4.78 1.08 -16.35
CA LEU A 68 -6.06 1.13 -17.08
C LEU A 68 -6.22 2.45 -17.83
N VAL A 69 -5.99 3.58 -17.17
CA VAL A 69 -6.08 4.93 -17.77
C VAL A 69 -5.07 5.10 -18.91
N ASP A 70 -3.88 4.56 -18.76
CA ASP A 70 -2.81 4.60 -19.77
C ASP A 70 -3.01 3.57 -20.91
N GLY A 71 -4.12 2.84 -20.91
CA GLY A 71 -4.49 1.87 -21.96
C GLY A 71 -3.68 0.57 -21.98
N LYS A 72 -2.95 0.27 -20.90
CA LYS A 72 -2.10 -0.91 -20.77
C LYS A 72 -2.80 -2.10 -20.12
N MET A 73 -3.98 -1.89 -19.58
CA MET A 73 -4.78 -2.89 -18.90
C MET A 73 -6.23 -2.79 -19.37
N LYS A 74 -6.92 -3.93 -19.51
CA LYS A 74 -8.35 -3.97 -19.81
C LYS A 74 -9.16 -3.85 -18.51
N THR A 75 -10.40 -3.36 -18.62
CA THR A 75 -11.30 -3.17 -17.47
C THR A 75 -11.57 -4.46 -16.69
N ASP A 76 -11.75 -5.58 -17.38
CA ASP A 76 -11.99 -6.88 -16.76
C ASP A 76 -10.77 -7.39 -15.98
N GLU A 77 -9.56 -7.14 -16.48
CA GLU A 77 -8.32 -7.46 -15.80
C GLU A 77 -8.10 -6.54 -14.58
N PHE A 78 -8.40 -5.25 -14.71
CA PHE A 78 -8.35 -4.28 -13.61
C PHE A 78 -9.23 -4.72 -12.43
N ILE A 79 -10.49 -5.09 -12.71
CA ILE A 79 -11.41 -5.57 -11.66
C ILE A 79 -10.84 -6.81 -10.97
N GLY A 80 -10.32 -7.78 -11.73
CA GLY A 80 -9.70 -8.97 -11.18
C GLY A 80 -8.47 -8.67 -10.31
N TYR A 81 -7.65 -7.69 -10.70
CA TYR A 81 -6.49 -7.25 -9.91
C TYR A 81 -6.93 -6.59 -8.60
N VAL A 82 -7.88 -5.67 -8.64
CA VAL A 82 -8.40 -4.99 -7.44
C VAL A 82 -8.94 -6.01 -6.42
N ILE A 83 -9.74 -6.96 -6.88
CA ILE A 83 -10.27 -8.04 -6.02
C ILE A 83 -9.13 -8.87 -5.42
N SER A 84 -8.15 -9.26 -6.23
CA SER A 84 -7.00 -10.05 -5.79
C SER A 84 -6.15 -9.32 -4.76
N GLN A 85 -5.89 -8.04 -5.00
CA GLN A 85 -5.12 -7.17 -4.10
C GLN A 85 -5.85 -6.98 -2.76
N VAL A 86 -7.16 -6.78 -2.78
CA VAL A 86 -7.98 -6.69 -1.57
C VAL A 86 -7.92 -8.01 -0.78
N ILE A 87 -8.08 -9.16 -1.44
CA ILE A 87 -7.95 -10.48 -0.79
C ILE A 87 -6.58 -10.64 -0.14
N GLY A 88 -5.49 -10.28 -0.85
CA GLY A 88 -4.13 -10.34 -0.30
C GLY A 88 -3.93 -9.46 0.93
N ALA A 89 -4.48 -8.24 0.91
CA ALA A 89 -4.42 -7.31 2.04
C ALA A 89 -5.19 -7.84 3.26
N PHE A 90 -6.40 -8.37 3.05
CA PHE A 90 -7.20 -8.99 4.13
C PHE A 90 -6.53 -10.23 4.72
N ALA A 91 -5.95 -11.09 3.88
CA ALA A 91 -5.20 -12.25 4.34
C ALA A 91 -4.01 -11.84 5.21
N ALA A 92 -3.24 -10.83 4.78
CA ALA A 92 -2.10 -10.30 5.53
C ALA A 92 -2.53 -9.74 6.89
N THR A 93 -3.54 -8.87 6.91
CA THR A 93 -4.03 -8.27 8.15
C THR A 93 -4.66 -9.31 9.07
N GLY A 94 -5.34 -10.32 8.50
CA GLY A 94 -5.87 -11.47 9.24
C GLY A 94 -4.76 -12.27 9.96
N ILE A 95 -3.65 -12.54 9.28
CA ILE A 95 -2.49 -13.20 9.93
C ILE A 95 -1.88 -12.31 11.02
N LEU A 96 -1.74 -10.99 10.78
CA LEU A 96 -1.29 -10.06 11.82
C LEU A 96 -2.24 -10.08 13.03
N SER A 97 -3.54 -10.14 12.81
CA SER A 97 -4.54 -10.25 13.88
C SER A 97 -4.39 -11.55 14.70
N ILE A 98 -4.11 -12.68 14.03
CA ILE A 98 -3.81 -13.95 14.70
C ILE A 98 -2.55 -13.81 15.56
N LEU A 99 -1.47 -13.20 15.04
CA LEU A 99 -0.25 -12.97 15.81
C LEU A 99 -0.49 -12.12 17.05
N VAL A 100 -1.33 -11.07 16.95
CA VAL A 100 -1.73 -10.26 18.10
C VAL A 100 -2.51 -11.10 19.11
N ALA A 101 -3.45 -11.91 18.66
CA ALA A 101 -4.21 -12.82 19.53
C ALA A 101 -3.30 -13.84 20.25
N CYS A 102 -2.19 -14.23 19.61
CA CYS A 102 -1.14 -15.06 20.20
C CYS A 102 -0.18 -14.29 21.13
N GLY A 103 -0.43 -13.00 21.41
CA GLY A 103 0.37 -12.20 22.34
C GLY A 103 1.59 -11.51 21.74
N ALA A 104 1.69 -11.43 20.41
CA ALA A 104 2.88 -10.87 19.74
C ALA A 104 3.16 -9.39 20.06
N LEU A 105 2.16 -8.60 20.50
CA LEU A 105 2.35 -7.21 20.95
C LEU A 105 2.90 -7.10 22.37
N GLY A 106 2.96 -8.22 23.10
CA GLY A 106 3.44 -8.24 24.47
C GLY A 106 2.46 -7.59 25.45
N LYS A 107 3.00 -6.99 26.53
CA LYS A 107 2.21 -6.33 27.57
C LYS A 107 2.06 -4.84 27.29
N VAL A 108 0.87 -4.33 27.58
CA VAL A 108 0.56 -2.88 27.57
C VAL A 108 -0.01 -2.48 28.91
N TRP A 109 0.23 -1.23 29.34
CA TRP A 109 -0.32 -0.71 30.59
C TRP A 109 -1.81 -0.36 30.40
N ASP A 110 -2.67 -1.05 31.13
CA ASP A 110 -4.11 -0.72 31.18
C ASP A 110 -4.35 0.31 32.30
N VAL A 111 -4.64 1.56 31.88
CA VAL A 111 -4.88 2.67 32.81
C VAL A 111 -6.08 2.42 33.71
N LYS A 112 -7.14 1.74 33.19
CA LYS A 112 -8.35 1.45 33.97
C LYS A 112 -8.12 0.39 35.02
N LYS A 113 -7.26 -0.59 34.75
CA LYS A 113 -6.94 -1.70 35.65
C LYS A 113 -5.71 -1.45 36.51
N GLY A 114 -4.94 -0.40 36.23
CA GLY A 114 -3.69 -0.06 36.94
C GLY A 114 -2.63 -1.17 36.89
N LYS A 115 -2.56 -1.94 35.82
CA LYS A 115 -1.61 -3.05 35.66
C LYS A 115 -1.31 -3.34 34.21
N ASP A 116 -0.20 -4.05 33.98
CA ASP A 116 0.12 -4.62 32.66
C ASP A 116 -0.90 -5.71 32.29
N ILE A 117 -1.43 -5.60 31.09
CA ILE A 117 -2.24 -6.64 30.44
C ILE A 117 -1.58 -7.06 29.12
N THR A 118 -1.88 -8.27 28.65
CA THR A 118 -1.50 -8.67 27.29
C THR A 118 -2.34 -7.87 26.30
N ALA A 119 -1.67 -7.18 25.35
CA ALA A 119 -2.35 -6.43 24.31
C ALA A 119 -3.18 -7.38 23.45
N GLY A 120 -4.45 -7.03 23.28
CA GLY A 120 -5.38 -7.77 22.43
C GLY A 120 -5.57 -7.13 21.07
N ILE A 121 -6.44 -7.72 20.26
CA ILE A 121 -6.79 -7.24 18.92
C ILE A 121 -7.31 -5.79 18.97
N GLY A 122 -8.10 -5.44 19.99
CA GLY A 122 -8.64 -4.09 20.17
C GLY A 122 -7.61 -3.02 20.51
N ASP A 123 -6.36 -3.40 20.82
CA ASP A 123 -5.27 -2.46 21.14
C ASP A 123 -4.33 -2.22 19.93
N SER A 124 -4.58 -2.87 18.80
CA SER A 124 -3.75 -2.78 17.60
C SER A 124 -4.42 -1.97 16.50
N SER A 125 -3.69 -0.98 15.98
CA SER A 125 -4.08 -0.24 14.77
C SER A 125 -3.80 -0.99 13.46
N PHE A 126 -3.13 -2.15 13.50
CA PHE A 126 -2.75 -2.93 12.31
C PHE A 126 -2.05 -2.13 11.21
N GLY A 127 -1.40 -1.02 11.55
CA GLY A 127 -0.81 -0.12 10.58
C GLY A 127 -1.85 0.63 9.73
N ALA A 128 -3.08 0.80 10.24
CA ALA A 128 -4.11 1.60 9.58
C ALA A 128 -3.67 3.05 9.38
N ASN A 129 -4.12 3.63 8.29
CA ASN A 129 -3.92 5.03 7.99
C ASN A 129 -4.87 5.91 8.81
N GLY A 130 -4.42 7.13 9.10
CA GLY A 130 -5.20 8.16 9.75
C GLY A 130 -4.48 9.50 9.66
N PHE A 131 -5.19 10.59 9.73
CA PHE A 131 -4.60 11.93 9.58
C PHE A 131 -4.69 12.79 10.85
N GLY A 132 -4.96 12.17 12.01
CA GLY A 132 -4.91 12.82 13.32
C GLY A 132 -5.67 14.15 13.37
N ASN A 133 -4.97 15.23 13.73
CA ASN A 133 -5.52 16.57 13.80
C ASN A 133 -5.56 17.33 12.44
N MET A 134 -5.02 16.74 11.37
CA MET A 134 -5.11 17.32 10.03
C MET A 134 -6.56 17.23 9.53
N ASN A 135 -7.04 18.24 8.82
CA ASN A 135 -8.33 18.11 8.17
C ASN A 135 -8.26 17.20 6.94
N PHE A 136 -9.40 16.69 6.49
CA PHE A 136 -9.46 15.76 5.37
C PHE A 136 -8.90 16.35 4.06
N PHE A 137 -8.97 17.65 3.87
CA PHE A 137 -8.46 18.33 2.68
C PHE A 137 -6.93 18.22 2.60
N GLY A 138 -6.24 18.47 3.72
CA GLY A 138 -4.79 18.30 3.83
C GLY A 138 -4.37 16.85 3.61
N ALA A 139 -5.09 15.90 4.23
CA ALA A 139 -4.82 14.48 4.07
C ALA A 139 -5.03 14.02 2.62
N LEU A 140 -6.10 14.47 1.97
CA LEU A 140 -6.36 14.17 0.57
C LEU A 140 -5.25 14.70 -0.34
N LEU A 141 -4.80 15.94 -0.12
CA LEU A 141 -3.71 16.55 -0.88
C LEU A 141 -2.40 15.77 -0.72
N VAL A 142 -2.06 15.37 0.51
CA VAL A 142 -0.89 14.53 0.79
C VAL A 142 -0.96 13.23 -0.02
N GLU A 143 -2.06 12.48 0.08
CA GLU A 143 -2.21 11.20 -0.61
C GLU A 143 -2.20 11.36 -2.14
N ILE A 144 -2.78 12.42 -2.70
CA ILE A 144 -2.71 12.72 -4.13
C ILE A 144 -1.25 12.93 -4.56
N ILE A 145 -0.50 13.78 -3.85
CA ILE A 145 0.89 14.11 -4.21
C ILE A 145 1.79 12.89 -4.09
N LEU A 146 1.71 12.17 -2.96
CA LEU A 146 2.56 11.00 -2.73
C LEU A 146 2.29 9.89 -3.75
N THR A 147 1.02 9.64 -4.06
CA THR A 147 0.65 8.64 -5.07
C THR A 147 1.04 9.08 -6.47
N PHE A 148 0.84 10.35 -6.80
CA PHE A 148 1.27 10.90 -8.09
C PHE A 148 2.77 10.64 -8.33
N ILE A 149 3.62 11.00 -7.36
CA ILE A 149 5.07 10.81 -7.46
C ILE A 149 5.41 9.33 -7.59
N PHE A 150 4.83 8.50 -6.73
CA PHE A 150 5.08 7.05 -6.72
C PHE A 150 4.71 6.39 -8.05
N VAL A 151 3.49 6.64 -8.54
CA VAL A 151 2.98 6.03 -9.77
C VAL A 151 3.72 6.57 -11.01
N LEU A 152 4.09 7.85 -11.01
CA LEU A 152 4.86 8.42 -12.09
C LEU A 152 6.23 7.73 -12.24
N VAL A 153 6.91 7.44 -11.13
CA VAL A 153 8.15 6.65 -11.15
C VAL A 153 7.89 5.26 -11.71
N ILE A 154 6.84 4.57 -11.25
CA ILE A 154 6.49 3.22 -11.74
C ILE A 154 6.35 3.23 -13.26
N ILE A 155 5.54 4.13 -13.81
CA ILE A 155 5.30 4.19 -15.25
C ILE A 155 6.62 4.40 -15.99
N ASN A 156 7.42 5.36 -15.55
CA ASN A 156 8.67 5.71 -16.24
C ASN A 156 9.71 4.59 -16.23
N VAL A 157 9.93 3.94 -15.09
CA VAL A 157 10.96 2.88 -15.02
C VAL A 157 10.54 1.59 -15.71
N THR A 158 9.23 1.30 -15.74
CA THR A 158 8.70 0.11 -16.42
C THR A 158 8.61 0.30 -17.94
N GLU A 159 8.51 1.53 -18.43
CA GLU A 159 8.46 1.89 -19.84
C GLU A 159 9.81 2.37 -20.41
N SER A 160 10.86 2.40 -19.60
CA SER A 160 12.16 2.86 -20.03
C SER A 160 12.62 2.12 -21.29
N GLU A 161 13.19 2.86 -22.24
CA GLU A 161 13.87 2.28 -23.41
C GLU A 161 15.23 1.66 -23.03
N ASP A 162 15.81 2.10 -21.90
CA ASP A 162 17.03 1.52 -21.36
C ASP A 162 16.73 0.20 -20.63
N GLU A 163 17.20 -0.90 -21.18
CA GLU A 163 17.00 -2.24 -20.67
C GLU A 163 17.59 -2.43 -19.26
N GLY A 164 18.64 -1.68 -18.91
CA GLY A 164 19.22 -1.67 -17.57
C GLY A 164 18.21 -1.12 -16.55
N THR A 165 17.65 0.05 -16.82
CA THR A 165 16.61 0.67 -15.99
C THR A 165 15.39 -0.25 -15.85
N LYS A 166 14.91 -0.81 -16.95
CA LYS A 166 13.76 -1.69 -16.98
C LYS A 166 13.98 -2.98 -16.15
N LYS A 167 15.16 -3.58 -16.28
CA LYS A 167 15.56 -4.77 -15.52
C LYS A 167 15.59 -4.50 -14.01
N HIS A 168 15.98 -3.29 -13.61
CA HIS A 168 16.09 -2.88 -12.22
C HIS A 168 14.88 -2.05 -11.74
N ALA A 169 13.81 -1.96 -12.53
CA ALA A 169 12.58 -1.27 -12.16
C ALA A 169 12.07 -1.60 -10.75
N PRO A 170 12.06 -2.87 -10.28
CA PRO A 170 11.65 -3.18 -8.91
C PRO A 170 12.43 -2.43 -7.84
N ILE A 171 13.73 -2.21 -8.03
CA ILE A 171 14.58 -1.46 -7.08
C ILE A 171 14.16 0.00 -7.05
N PHE A 172 14.01 0.64 -8.22
CA PHE A 172 13.59 2.05 -8.30
C PHE A 172 12.20 2.26 -7.71
N ILE A 173 11.26 1.33 -7.95
CA ILE A 173 9.91 1.36 -7.40
C ILE A 173 9.96 1.25 -5.87
N GLY A 174 10.79 0.33 -5.33
CA GLY A 174 10.94 0.19 -3.89
C GLY A 174 11.57 1.41 -3.22
N ILE A 175 12.58 2.02 -3.86
CA ILE A 175 13.17 3.29 -3.39
C ILE A 175 12.13 4.40 -3.42
N ALA A 176 11.33 4.51 -4.48
CA ALA A 176 10.26 5.50 -4.58
C ALA A 176 9.19 5.30 -3.49
N LEU A 177 8.81 4.04 -3.21
CA LEU A 177 7.87 3.75 -2.12
C LEU A 177 8.46 4.12 -0.76
N THR A 178 9.73 3.79 -0.51
CA THR A 178 10.44 4.21 0.71
C THR A 178 10.44 5.73 0.83
N PHE A 179 10.76 6.43 -0.26
CA PHE A 179 10.86 7.88 -0.30
C PHE A 179 9.53 8.56 0.08
N VAL A 180 8.40 8.14 -0.50
CA VAL A 180 7.09 8.74 -0.16
C VAL A 180 6.66 8.38 1.27
N HIS A 181 7.05 7.21 1.79
CA HIS A 181 6.77 6.83 3.17
C HIS A 181 7.56 7.64 4.19
N LEU A 182 8.82 7.99 3.91
CA LEU A 182 9.65 8.82 4.81
C LEU A 182 8.98 10.16 5.15
N LEU A 183 8.28 10.76 4.20
CA LEU A 183 7.51 11.99 4.46
C LEU A 183 6.12 11.68 5.02
N GLY A 184 5.40 10.76 4.38
CA GLY A 184 3.96 10.64 4.57
C GLY A 184 3.54 9.89 5.84
N ILE A 185 4.41 9.05 6.45
CA ILE A 185 4.04 8.29 7.67
C ILE A 185 3.59 9.22 8.78
N ASN A 186 4.31 10.32 9.04
CA ASN A 186 3.95 11.28 10.08
C ASN A 186 2.73 12.15 9.76
N LEU A 187 2.28 12.16 8.51
CA LEU A 187 1.16 12.98 8.04
C LEU A 187 -0.15 12.17 7.99
N THR A 188 -0.10 11.01 7.33
CA THR A 188 -1.30 10.21 7.03
C THR A 188 -1.10 8.71 7.30
N GLY A 189 0.07 8.30 7.74
CA GLY A 189 0.50 6.91 7.76
C GLY A 189 0.85 6.38 6.38
N THR A 190 0.85 7.19 5.35
CA THR A 190 1.09 6.90 3.93
C THR A 190 0.26 5.74 3.40
N SER A 191 -0.80 6.05 2.68
CA SER A 191 -1.57 5.02 1.96
C SER A 191 -0.90 4.67 0.65
N VAL A 192 -0.98 5.57 -0.30
CA VAL A 192 -0.67 5.42 -1.74
C VAL A 192 -1.23 4.14 -2.37
N ASN A 193 -2.08 3.41 -1.63
CA ASN A 193 -2.60 2.08 -2.00
C ASN A 193 -3.94 1.80 -1.31
N PRO A 194 -5.08 1.83 -2.02
CA PRO A 194 -6.40 1.57 -1.44
C PRO A 194 -6.53 0.21 -0.75
N ALA A 195 -5.95 -0.87 -1.29
CA ALA A 195 -6.05 -2.20 -0.69
C ALA A 195 -5.27 -2.29 0.63
N ARG A 196 -4.07 -1.70 0.66
CA ARG A 196 -3.21 -1.58 1.87
C ARG A 196 -3.90 -0.78 2.98
N SER A 197 -4.82 0.13 2.63
CA SER A 197 -5.52 0.94 3.62
C SER A 197 -6.82 0.32 4.09
N LEU A 198 -7.58 -0.30 3.19
CA LEU A 198 -8.90 -0.83 3.49
C LEU A 198 -8.88 -1.95 4.53
N ALA A 199 -8.03 -2.95 4.35
CA ALA A 199 -7.99 -4.10 5.24
C ALA A 199 -7.59 -3.70 6.69
N PRO A 200 -6.45 -3.02 6.93
CA PRO A 200 -6.11 -2.55 8.26
C PRO A 200 -7.16 -1.64 8.89
N ALA A 201 -7.82 -0.76 8.11
CA ALA A 201 -8.85 0.12 8.63
C ALA A 201 -10.04 -0.65 9.23
N ILE A 202 -10.44 -1.75 8.61
CA ILE A 202 -11.52 -2.60 9.09
C ILE A 202 -11.10 -3.35 10.37
N PHE A 203 -9.91 -3.91 10.42
CA PHE A 203 -9.40 -4.62 11.60
C PHE A 203 -9.14 -3.68 12.77
N ALA A 204 -8.80 -2.41 12.51
CA ALA A 204 -8.49 -1.42 13.52
C ALA A 204 -9.70 -0.68 14.12
N ILE A 205 -10.92 -1.01 13.73
CA ILE A 205 -12.15 -0.30 14.20
C ILE A 205 -12.16 -0.16 15.72
N GLY A 206 -11.88 -1.23 16.47
CA GLY A 206 -11.87 -1.22 17.92
C GLY A 206 -10.75 -0.38 18.54
N ALA A 207 -9.56 -0.42 17.97
CA ALA A 207 -8.39 0.33 18.46
C ALA A 207 -8.42 1.83 18.12
N THR A 208 -9.27 2.23 17.20
CA THR A 208 -9.34 3.59 16.66
C THR A 208 -10.70 4.26 16.90
N ASP A 209 -11.55 3.67 17.72
CA ASP A 209 -12.93 4.14 17.96
C ASP A 209 -13.69 4.44 16.65
N GLY A 210 -13.46 3.61 15.62
CA GLY A 210 -14.07 3.74 14.30
C GLY A 210 -13.46 4.82 13.39
N SER A 211 -12.48 5.59 13.85
CA SER A 211 -11.88 6.67 13.01
C SER A 211 -11.16 6.12 11.77
N SER A 212 -10.52 4.95 11.85
CA SER A 212 -9.86 4.31 10.72
C SER A 212 -10.81 4.05 9.54
N ILE A 213 -11.98 3.51 9.81
CA ILE A 213 -12.97 3.24 8.76
C ILE A 213 -13.67 4.51 8.29
N ALA A 214 -13.93 5.47 9.19
CA ALA A 214 -14.51 6.76 8.83
C ALA A 214 -13.61 7.59 7.92
N GLN A 215 -12.28 7.41 8.03
CA GLN A 215 -11.29 8.12 7.24
C GLN A 215 -10.83 7.38 5.98
N VAL A 216 -11.16 6.09 5.81
CA VAL A 216 -10.63 5.23 4.75
C VAL A 216 -10.90 5.75 3.34
N TRP A 217 -11.98 6.49 3.14
CA TRP A 217 -12.33 7.06 1.84
C TRP A 217 -11.23 8.01 1.30
N VAL A 218 -10.53 8.76 2.18
CA VAL A 218 -9.41 9.63 1.80
C VAL A 218 -8.29 8.79 1.17
N PHE A 219 -8.03 7.62 1.74
CA PHE A 219 -7.01 6.66 1.34
C PHE A 219 -7.40 5.79 0.14
N ILE A 220 -8.62 5.94 -0.33
CA ILE A 220 -9.09 5.39 -1.61
C ILE A 220 -9.06 6.49 -2.68
N VAL A 221 -9.74 7.62 -2.42
CA VAL A 221 -9.90 8.70 -3.40
C VAL A 221 -8.57 9.39 -3.71
N GLY A 222 -7.78 9.75 -2.67
CA GLY A 222 -6.49 10.41 -2.85
C GLY A 222 -5.53 9.64 -3.77
N PRO A 223 -5.24 8.35 -3.48
CA PRO A 223 -4.41 7.53 -4.34
C PRO A 223 -4.97 7.36 -5.76
N MET A 224 -6.28 7.20 -5.93
CA MET A 224 -6.88 7.08 -7.28
C MET A 224 -6.72 8.36 -8.09
N VAL A 225 -6.90 9.54 -7.48
CA VAL A 225 -6.69 10.83 -8.15
C VAL A 225 -5.21 11.04 -8.48
N GLY A 226 -4.29 10.75 -7.54
CA GLY A 226 -2.85 10.85 -7.77
C GLY A 226 -2.39 9.95 -8.93
N ALA A 227 -2.89 8.71 -8.98
CA ALA A 227 -2.61 7.76 -10.05
C ALA A 227 -3.15 8.23 -11.42
N PHE A 228 -4.36 8.81 -11.45
CA PHE A 228 -4.92 9.40 -12.66
C PHE A 228 -4.04 10.55 -13.19
N ILE A 229 -3.63 11.46 -12.31
CA ILE A 229 -2.75 12.58 -12.68
C ILE A 229 -1.40 12.05 -13.21
N ALA A 230 -0.82 11.02 -12.59
CA ALA A 230 0.43 10.41 -13.05
C ALA A 230 0.31 9.83 -14.47
N ALA A 231 -0.77 9.10 -14.76
CA ALA A 231 -1.01 8.56 -16.10
C ALA A 231 -1.21 9.69 -17.13
N LEU A 232 -1.92 10.76 -16.77
CA LEU A 232 -2.12 11.90 -17.62
C LEU A 232 -0.81 12.65 -17.93
N VAL A 233 0.00 12.93 -16.90
CA VAL A 233 1.31 13.57 -17.05
C VAL A 233 2.23 12.71 -17.91
N ASN A 234 2.25 11.39 -17.71
CA ASN A 234 3.01 10.49 -18.56
C ASN A 234 2.59 10.59 -20.02
N SER A 235 1.30 10.57 -20.30
CA SER A 235 0.78 10.62 -21.68
C SER A 235 1.07 11.94 -22.40
N ILE A 236 1.10 13.06 -21.68
CA ILE A 236 1.28 14.41 -22.24
C ILE A 236 2.75 14.79 -22.36
N LEU A 237 3.55 14.53 -21.30
CA LEU A 237 4.92 15.10 -21.20
C LEU A 237 6.01 14.08 -21.46
N LEU A 238 5.83 12.82 -21.12
CA LEU A 238 6.92 11.86 -21.04
C LEU A 238 6.87 10.82 -22.16
N ARG A 239 5.68 10.48 -22.64
CA ARG A 239 5.50 9.54 -23.74
C ARG A 239 5.98 10.16 -25.05
N LYS A 240 7.04 9.63 -25.62
CA LYS A 240 7.47 10.03 -26.98
C LYS A 240 6.32 9.74 -27.95
N LYS A 241 5.90 10.74 -28.71
CA LYS A 241 5.00 10.54 -29.85
C LYS A 241 5.77 9.68 -30.88
N LYS A 242 5.27 8.47 -31.14
CA LYS A 242 5.74 7.64 -32.25
C LYS A 242 5.32 8.24 -33.57
#